data_ea61e912e46559506ec9602e737f0333
#
_entry.id   ea61e912e46559506ec9602e737f0333
#
_cell.length_a   1.000
_cell.length_b   1.000
_cell.length_c   1.000
_cell.angle_alpha   90.00
_cell.angle_beta   90.00
_cell.angle_gamma   90.00
#
_symmetry.space_group_name_H-M   'P 1'
#
loop_
_entity.id
_entity.type
_entity.pdbx_description
1 polymer ?
#
loop_
_entity_poly.entity_id
_entity_poly.type
_entity_poly.pdbx_seq_one_letter_code
_entity_poly.pdbx_strand_id
1 'polypeptide(L)'
;AHNGNLTNSKSLARELFHAEMRHLNTDSDSEVLLNILAHELGKQRAILPSKKHFFQAVRKTHIRCNGAYTVVALITGFGLLAFRDPKGIRPLVIGERQGPTRTEYIIASENASFSALGFNTLRDVKPGEAVFIDVEGNLHSQQCADNPQSTPCIFEYVYLSRPDSTLDEISVYKARMRMGQKLAKKIVKVKPDHDIDVVIPIPDSSTTSALQLAAALNIPYRQGFVKNRYIGRTFIMPYQEERKKSVRRKLNILDLEFQVKN
;
A
#
# COMPACT_ATOMS: atom_id res chain seq x y z
N ALA A 1 -6.88 4.33 -10.89
CA ALA A 1 -6.82 3.95 -9.47
C ALA A 1 -5.65 4.64 -8.79
N HIS A 2 -5.84 5.04 -7.55
CA HIS A 2 -4.83 5.68 -6.71
C HIS A 2 -4.82 5.01 -5.33
N ASN A 3 -3.64 4.72 -4.81
CA ASN A 3 -3.44 4.24 -3.46
C ASN A 3 -2.42 5.13 -2.75
N GLY A 4 -2.89 5.93 -1.79
CA GLY A 4 -2.03 6.88 -1.10
C GLY A 4 -2.76 8.09 -0.56
N ASN A 5 -2.01 9.17 -0.35
CA ASN A 5 -2.53 10.46 0.09
C ASN A 5 -1.57 11.59 -0.30
N LEU A 6 -2.11 12.66 -0.88
CA LEU A 6 -1.38 13.88 -1.17
C LEU A 6 -1.45 14.84 0.01
N THR A 7 -0.29 15.29 0.51
CA THR A 7 -0.22 16.26 1.61
C THR A 7 -0.52 17.70 1.17
N ASN A 8 -0.38 17.99 -0.13
CA ASN A 8 -0.63 19.30 -0.73
C ASN A 8 -1.87 19.35 -1.65
N SER A 9 -2.80 18.39 -1.52
CA SER A 9 -4.00 18.31 -2.38
C SER A 9 -4.81 19.60 -2.42
N LYS A 10 -5.03 20.25 -1.25
CA LYS A 10 -5.80 21.50 -1.17
C LYS A 10 -5.16 22.67 -1.92
N SER A 11 -3.84 22.82 -1.87
CA SER A 11 -3.14 23.87 -2.64
C SER A 11 -3.17 23.60 -4.14
N LEU A 12 -2.96 22.33 -4.53
CA LEU A 12 -3.05 21.93 -5.93
C LEU A 12 -4.46 22.08 -6.51
N ALA A 13 -5.50 21.79 -5.72
CA ALA A 13 -6.89 22.00 -6.14
C ALA A 13 -7.18 23.48 -6.44
N ARG A 14 -6.68 24.41 -5.60
CA ARG A 14 -6.79 25.86 -5.84
C ARG A 14 -6.03 26.30 -7.09
N GLU A 15 -4.82 25.78 -7.30
CA GLU A 15 -4.02 26.06 -8.49
C GLU A 15 -4.72 25.58 -9.77
N LEU A 16 -5.23 24.34 -9.77
CA LEU A 16 -6.02 23.78 -10.88
C LEU A 16 -7.23 24.64 -11.21
N PHE A 17 -7.95 25.11 -10.20
CA PHE A 17 -9.14 25.94 -10.41
C PHE A 17 -8.81 27.33 -10.92
N HIS A 18 -7.90 28.07 -10.26
CA HIS A 18 -7.68 29.47 -10.56
C HIS A 18 -6.68 29.71 -11.70
N ALA A 19 -5.63 28.91 -11.81
CA ALA A 19 -4.56 29.12 -12.81
C ALA A 19 -4.74 28.25 -14.05
N GLU A 20 -5.30 27.08 -13.90
CA GLU A 20 -5.41 26.09 -14.98
C GLU A 20 -6.86 25.94 -15.50
N MET A 21 -7.82 26.64 -14.88
CA MET A 21 -9.25 26.67 -15.24
C MET A 21 -9.87 25.26 -15.29
N ARG A 22 -9.45 24.38 -14.35
CA ARG A 22 -9.95 23.02 -14.22
C ARG A 22 -10.89 22.91 -13.04
N HIS A 23 -12.11 22.47 -13.29
CA HIS A 23 -13.08 22.19 -12.25
C HIS A 23 -12.86 20.78 -11.67
N LEU A 24 -12.96 20.67 -10.35
CA LEU A 24 -12.94 19.39 -9.61
C LEU A 24 -14.34 19.09 -9.11
N ASN A 25 -14.77 17.84 -9.25
CA ASN A 25 -16.10 17.39 -8.85
C ASN A 25 -16.15 16.87 -7.41
N THR A 26 -15.00 16.52 -6.86
CA THR A 26 -14.88 15.93 -5.51
C THR A 26 -13.72 16.54 -4.73
N ASP A 27 -13.69 16.32 -3.41
CA ASP A 27 -12.57 16.69 -2.54
C ASP A 27 -11.46 15.60 -2.51
N SER A 28 -11.54 14.59 -3.39
CA SER A 28 -10.59 13.50 -3.43
C SER A 28 -9.24 13.96 -4.01
N ASP A 29 -8.17 13.63 -3.31
CA ASP A 29 -6.81 13.83 -3.80
C ASP A 29 -6.49 13.00 -5.06
N SER A 30 -7.23 11.92 -5.29
CA SER A 30 -7.15 11.11 -6.52
C SER A 30 -7.57 11.92 -7.76
N GLU A 31 -8.62 12.74 -7.63
CA GLU A 31 -9.07 13.61 -8.72
C GLU A 31 -8.07 14.75 -8.96
N VAL A 32 -7.52 15.31 -7.89
CA VAL A 32 -6.45 16.32 -7.99
C VAL A 32 -5.25 15.74 -8.75
N LEU A 33 -4.76 14.56 -8.35
CA LEU A 33 -3.62 13.91 -9.00
C LEU A 33 -3.89 13.61 -10.48
N LEU A 34 -5.08 13.09 -10.79
CA LEU A 34 -5.51 12.83 -12.17
C LEU A 34 -5.50 14.11 -13.02
N ASN A 35 -6.02 15.21 -12.48
CA ASN A 35 -6.06 16.50 -13.19
C ASN A 35 -4.66 17.09 -13.37
N ILE A 36 -3.75 16.96 -12.41
CA ILE A 36 -2.35 17.34 -12.56
C ILE A 36 -1.69 16.54 -13.68
N LEU A 37 -1.82 15.21 -13.69
CA LEU A 37 -1.26 14.35 -14.74
C LEU A 37 -1.82 14.72 -16.13
N ALA A 38 -3.13 14.91 -16.23
CA ALA A 38 -3.80 15.29 -17.49
C ALA A 38 -3.37 16.68 -17.95
N HIS A 39 -3.21 17.64 -17.04
CA HIS A 39 -2.72 18.97 -17.36
C HIS A 39 -1.28 18.96 -17.89
N GLU A 40 -0.38 18.25 -17.20
CA GLU A 40 1.01 18.13 -17.62
C GLU A 40 1.17 17.39 -18.96
N LEU A 41 0.29 16.43 -19.23
CA LEU A 41 0.23 15.78 -20.55
C LEU A 41 -0.27 16.75 -21.63
N GLY A 42 -1.35 17.50 -21.36
CA GLY A 42 -1.93 18.48 -22.29
C GLY A 42 -0.97 19.62 -22.64
N LYS A 43 -0.12 20.06 -21.70
CA LYS A 43 0.91 21.09 -21.96
C LYS A 43 1.87 20.73 -23.07
N GLN A 44 2.07 19.46 -23.34
CA GLN A 44 3.02 18.99 -24.35
C GLN A 44 2.48 19.17 -25.78
N ARG A 45 1.18 19.49 -25.93
CA ARG A 45 0.49 19.77 -27.22
C ARG A 45 0.70 18.69 -28.28
N ALA A 46 0.94 17.44 -27.88
CA ALA A 46 1.10 16.33 -28.79
C ALA A 46 -0.28 15.88 -29.30
N ILE A 47 -0.50 15.88 -30.60
CA ILE A 47 -1.74 15.39 -31.22
C ILE A 47 -1.89 13.88 -30.95
N LEU A 48 -0.79 13.13 -31.09
CA LEU A 48 -0.70 11.72 -30.75
C LEU A 48 0.38 11.53 -29.68
N PRO A 49 0.02 11.46 -28.41
CA PRO A 49 0.99 11.23 -27.35
C PRO A 49 1.70 9.89 -27.50
N SER A 50 3.01 9.88 -27.28
CA SER A 50 3.84 8.69 -27.22
C SER A 50 4.27 8.40 -25.78
N LYS A 51 4.89 7.25 -25.55
CA LYS A 51 5.44 6.89 -24.22
C LYS A 51 6.34 7.97 -23.60
N LYS A 52 7.11 8.72 -24.42
CA LYS A 52 7.93 9.84 -23.93
C LYS A 52 7.11 10.94 -23.28
N HIS A 53 5.95 11.26 -23.87
CA HIS A 53 5.03 12.28 -23.34
C HIS A 53 4.42 11.82 -22.00
N PHE A 54 4.05 10.53 -21.87
CA PHE A 54 3.53 9.98 -20.62
C PHE A 54 4.59 10.04 -19.50
N PHE A 55 5.82 9.62 -19.76
CA PHE A 55 6.90 9.70 -18.78
C PHE A 55 7.26 11.13 -18.39
N GLN A 56 7.22 12.07 -19.34
CA GLN A 56 7.43 13.48 -19.05
C GLN A 56 6.30 14.06 -18.19
N ALA A 57 5.04 13.70 -18.46
CA ALA A 57 3.92 14.10 -17.62
C ALA A 57 4.04 13.55 -16.20
N VAL A 58 4.45 12.29 -16.03
CA VAL A 58 4.72 11.72 -14.69
C VAL A 58 5.86 12.46 -13.99
N ARG A 59 6.96 12.76 -14.69
CA ARG A 59 8.06 13.56 -14.11
C ARG A 59 7.57 14.90 -13.55
N LYS A 60 6.72 15.61 -14.30
CA LYS A 60 6.14 16.89 -13.85
C LYS A 60 5.13 16.69 -12.70
N THR A 61 4.38 15.59 -12.73
CA THR A 61 3.49 15.21 -11.62
C THR A 61 4.28 14.98 -10.34
N HIS A 62 5.43 14.28 -10.39
CA HIS A 62 6.29 14.05 -9.23
C HIS A 62 6.86 15.35 -8.64
N ILE A 63 7.12 16.36 -9.47
CA ILE A 63 7.59 17.66 -8.98
C ILE A 63 6.48 18.43 -8.25
N ARG A 64 5.24 18.32 -8.69
CA ARG A 64 4.09 19.07 -8.15
C ARG A 64 3.45 18.37 -6.95
N CYS A 65 3.28 17.04 -7.01
CA CYS A 65 2.56 16.27 -6.00
C CYS A 65 3.47 15.87 -4.85
N ASN A 66 3.10 16.25 -3.63
CA ASN A 66 3.78 15.85 -2.41
C ASN A 66 2.93 14.83 -1.65
N GLY A 67 3.55 13.75 -1.21
CA GLY A 67 2.86 12.70 -0.44
C GLY A 67 3.33 11.30 -0.80
N ALA A 68 2.52 10.34 -0.44
CA ALA A 68 2.71 8.93 -0.74
C ALA A 68 1.66 8.49 -1.74
N TYR A 69 2.04 7.98 -2.90
CA TYR A 69 1.09 7.54 -3.91
C TYR A 69 1.63 6.49 -4.87
N THR A 70 0.76 5.57 -5.24
CA THR A 70 0.89 4.74 -6.43
C THR A 70 -0.35 4.90 -7.29
N VAL A 71 -0.15 4.98 -8.58
CA VAL A 71 -1.21 5.24 -9.55
C VAL A 71 -1.19 4.19 -10.64
N VAL A 72 -2.38 3.75 -11.03
CA VAL A 72 -2.61 2.95 -12.25
C VAL A 72 -3.69 3.66 -13.05
N ALA A 73 -3.37 4.09 -14.26
CA ALA A 73 -4.24 4.86 -15.15
C ALA A 73 -4.35 4.17 -16.51
N LEU A 74 -5.57 3.87 -16.92
CA LEU A 74 -5.85 3.44 -18.29
C LEU A 74 -5.97 4.69 -19.15
N ILE A 75 -5.13 4.79 -20.18
CA ILE A 75 -5.17 5.89 -21.17
C ILE A 75 -5.80 5.33 -22.43
N THR A 76 -7.06 5.74 -22.67
CA THR A 76 -7.86 5.22 -23.78
C THR A 76 -7.16 5.37 -25.12
N GLY A 77 -7.04 4.28 -25.85
CA GLY A 77 -6.37 4.22 -27.15
C GLY A 77 -4.84 4.09 -27.10
N PHE A 78 -4.21 4.15 -25.90
CA PHE A 78 -2.75 4.13 -25.78
C PHE A 78 -2.23 2.99 -24.90
N GLY A 79 -2.87 2.69 -23.76
CA GLY A 79 -2.42 1.63 -22.88
C GLY A 79 -2.56 1.92 -21.40
N LEU A 80 -1.81 1.20 -20.58
CA LEU A 80 -1.83 1.25 -19.11
C LEU A 80 -0.57 1.95 -18.60
N LEU A 81 -0.73 3.08 -17.94
CA LEU A 81 0.33 3.82 -17.27
C LEU A 81 0.26 3.56 -15.77
N ALA A 82 1.39 3.24 -15.15
CA ALA A 82 1.47 3.15 -13.70
C ALA A 82 2.76 3.81 -13.20
N PHE A 83 2.73 4.38 -11.98
CA PHE A 83 3.89 5.03 -11.39
C PHE A 83 3.83 5.05 -9.86
N ARG A 84 5.00 5.10 -9.25
CA ARG A 84 5.21 5.08 -7.80
C ARG A 84 5.81 6.42 -7.34
N ASP A 85 5.42 6.92 -6.17
CA ASP A 85 5.94 8.16 -5.62
C ASP A 85 7.48 8.17 -5.52
N PRO A 86 8.13 9.36 -5.55
CA PRO A 86 9.58 9.48 -5.55
C PRO A 86 10.29 8.92 -4.32
N LYS A 87 9.56 8.74 -3.21
CA LYS A 87 10.08 8.17 -1.96
C LYS A 87 9.74 6.68 -1.80
N GLY A 88 8.95 6.11 -2.73
CA GLY A 88 8.53 4.71 -2.68
C GLY A 88 7.79 4.34 -1.39
N ILE A 89 7.01 5.28 -0.83
CA ILE A 89 6.28 5.06 0.43
C ILE A 89 5.19 4.02 0.24
N ARG A 90 4.42 4.12 -0.88
CA ARG A 90 3.40 3.13 -1.22
C ARG A 90 3.98 2.06 -2.15
N PRO A 91 3.62 0.78 -1.96
CA PRO A 91 4.13 -0.30 -2.81
C PRO A 91 3.42 -0.36 -4.16
N LEU A 92 4.14 -0.77 -5.18
CA LEU A 92 3.62 -1.08 -6.51
C LEU A 92 4.47 -2.19 -7.14
N VAL A 93 3.82 -3.24 -7.64
CA VAL A 93 4.49 -4.44 -8.15
C VAL A 93 3.93 -4.81 -9.53
N ILE A 94 4.78 -5.35 -10.38
CA ILE A 94 4.45 -5.85 -11.71
C ILE A 94 4.53 -7.37 -11.68
N GLY A 95 3.53 -8.02 -12.26
CA GLY A 95 3.56 -9.44 -12.58
C GLY A 95 3.43 -9.67 -14.08
N GLU A 96 3.83 -10.85 -14.51
CA GLU A 96 3.72 -11.28 -15.90
C GLU A 96 3.26 -12.73 -16.03
N ARG A 97 2.64 -13.07 -17.13
CA ARG A 97 2.41 -14.45 -17.58
C ARG A 97 2.52 -14.56 -19.09
N GLN A 98 2.82 -15.74 -19.56
CA GLN A 98 2.76 -16.02 -20.99
C GLN A 98 1.31 -16.27 -21.40
N GLY A 99 0.76 -15.36 -22.19
CA GLY A 99 -0.54 -15.55 -22.84
C GLY A 99 -0.41 -16.34 -24.14
N PRO A 100 -1.55 -16.62 -24.80
CA PRO A 100 -1.54 -17.43 -26.05
C PRO A 100 -0.74 -16.80 -27.20
N THR A 101 -0.71 -15.47 -27.27
CA THR A 101 -0.07 -14.73 -28.38
C THR A 101 0.99 -13.74 -27.93
N ARG A 102 1.01 -13.36 -26.67
CA ARG A 102 1.93 -12.36 -26.11
C ARG A 102 2.08 -12.51 -24.60
N THR A 103 3.12 -11.88 -24.04
CA THR A 103 3.21 -11.69 -22.59
C THR A 103 2.10 -10.74 -22.10
N GLU A 104 1.43 -11.11 -21.05
CA GLU A 104 0.43 -10.32 -20.36
C GLU A 104 1.01 -9.79 -19.05
N TYR A 105 0.62 -8.58 -18.67
CA TYR A 105 1.12 -7.93 -17.46
C TYR A 105 -0.02 -7.60 -16.50
N ILE A 106 0.28 -7.66 -15.22
CA ILE A 106 -0.58 -7.22 -14.12
C ILE A 106 0.19 -6.22 -13.26
N ILE A 107 -0.50 -5.17 -12.78
CA ILE A 107 0.07 -4.17 -11.88
C ILE A 107 -0.86 -4.02 -10.68
N ALA A 108 -0.29 -4.13 -9.47
CA ALA A 108 -1.04 -3.99 -8.23
C ALA A 108 -0.16 -3.43 -7.11
N SER A 109 -0.80 -3.01 -6.01
CA SER A 109 -0.06 -2.62 -4.80
C SER A 109 0.62 -3.80 -4.10
N GLU A 110 0.09 -5.02 -4.29
CA GLU A 110 0.56 -6.25 -3.66
C GLU A 110 0.53 -7.42 -4.64
N ASN A 111 1.48 -8.35 -4.55
CA ASN A 111 1.54 -9.54 -5.39
C ASN A 111 0.70 -10.72 -4.89
N ALA A 112 0.00 -10.59 -3.77
CA ALA A 112 -0.77 -11.69 -3.16
C ALA A 112 -1.84 -12.30 -4.08
N SER A 113 -2.38 -11.54 -5.04
CA SER A 113 -3.38 -12.03 -6.00
C SER A 113 -2.78 -12.62 -7.28
N PHE A 114 -1.49 -12.45 -7.53
CA PHE A 114 -0.87 -12.79 -8.82
C PHE A 114 -0.95 -14.28 -9.11
N SER A 115 -0.55 -15.12 -8.14
CA SER A 115 -0.57 -16.58 -8.31
C SER A 115 -1.97 -17.14 -8.57
N ALA A 116 -2.99 -16.58 -7.90
CA ALA A 116 -4.38 -16.98 -8.12
C ALA A 116 -4.90 -16.65 -9.52
N LEU A 117 -4.30 -15.67 -10.18
CA LEU A 117 -4.60 -15.24 -11.56
C LEU A 117 -3.63 -15.83 -12.60
N GLY A 118 -2.70 -16.69 -12.17
CA GLY A 118 -1.71 -17.32 -13.04
C GLY A 118 -0.56 -16.40 -13.46
N PHE A 119 -0.32 -15.30 -12.72
CA PHE A 119 0.81 -14.42 -12.95
C PHE A 119 1.97 -14.72 -12.00
N ASN A 120 3.18 -14.60 -12.49
CA ASN A 120 4.40 -14.57 -11.69
C ASN A 120 4.79 -13.13 -11.36
N THR A 121 5.35 -12.90 -10.18
CA THR A 121 5.91 -11.59 -9.84
C THR A 121 7.15 -11.33 -10.69
N LEU A 122 7.15 -10.25 -11.47
CA LEU A 122 8.30 -9.82 -12.25
C LEU A 122 9.25 -9.00 -11.38
N ARG A 123 8.78 -7.89 -10.82
CA ARG A 123 9.55 -7.02 -9.93
C ARG A 123 8.68 -5.94 -9.27
N ASP A 124 9.21 -5.30 -8.26
CA ASP A 124 8.65 -4.04 -7.76
C ASP A 124 8.93 -2.87 -8.72
N VAL A 125 8.03 -1.88 -8.73
CA VAL A 125 8.27 -0.58 -9.37
C VAL A 125 9.12 0.25 -8.42
N LYS A 126 10.24 0.78 -8.91
CA LYS A 126 11.19 1.56 -8.10
C LYS A 126 10.59 2.90 -7.67
N PRO A 127 11.07 3.51 -6.57
CA PRO A 127 10.69 4.86 -6.19
C PRO A 127 10.86 5.84 -7.36
N GLY A 128 9.80 6.61 -7.68
CA GLY A 128 9.80 7.59 -8.78
C GLY A 128 9.77 7.02 -10.19
N GLU A 129 9.73 5.69 -10.34
CA GLU A 129 9.62 5.04 -11.63
C GLU A 129 8.19 5.07 -12.16
N ALA A 130 8.07 5.22 -13.47
CA ALA A 130 6.85 4.97 -14.23
C ALA A 130 7.04 3.79 -15.18
N VAL A 131 5.97 3.02 -15.35
CA VAL A 131 5.86 1.92 -16.32
C VAL A 131 4.67 2.18 -17.22
N PHE A 132 4.81 1.82 -18.49
CA PHE A 132 3.76 1.96 -19.48
C PHE A 132 3.67 0.69 -20.32
N ILE A 133 2.48 0.11 -20.37
CA ILE A 133 2.17 -1.05 -21.22
C ILE A 133 1.32 -0.52 -22.36
N ASP A 134 1.86 -0.54 -23.58
CA ASP A 134 1.16 -0.06 -24.77
C ASP A 134 0.07 -1.05 -25.24
N VAL A 135 -0.70 -0.64 -26.25
CA VAL A 135 -1.81 -1.48 -26.78
C VAL A 135 -1.31 -2.74 -27.47
N GLU A 136 -0.06 -2.74 -27.94
CA GLU A 136 0.62 -3.92 -28.50
C GLU A 136 1.06 -4.91 -27.41
N GLY A 137 1.05 -4.48 -26.13
CA GLY A 137 1.45 -5.29 -24.97
C GLY A 137 2.93 -5.19 -24.63
N ASN A 138 3.66 -4.19 -25.14
CA ASN A 138 5.05 -3.96 -24.77
C ASN A 138 5.16 -3.21 -23.45
N LEU A 139 5.99 -3.70 -22.54
CA LEU A 139 6.31 -3.05 -21.27
C LEU A 139 7.47 -2.07 -21.46
N HIS A 140 7.25 -0.84 -21.12
CA HIS A 140 8.24 0.24 -21.10
C HIS A 140 8.38 0.78 -19.68
N SER A 141 9.59 1.15 -19.26
CA SER A 141 9.82 1.78 -17.97
C SER A 141 10.81 2.94 -18.05
N GLN A 142 10.64 3.91 -17.17
CA GLN A 142 11.54 5.05 -17.06
C GLN A 142 11.56 5.61 -15.64
N GLN A 143 12.77 5.97 -15.16
CA GLN A 143 12.90 6.76 -13.94
C GLN A 143 12.42 8.20 -14.22
N CYS A 144 11.39 8.63 -13.48
CA CYS A 144 10.75 9.94 -13.67
C CYS A 144 11.03 10.93 -12.52
N ALA A 145 11.64 10.50 -11.43
CA ALA A 145 12.08 11.38 -10.35
C ALA A 145 13.58 11.68 -10.45
N ASP A 146 13.96 12.92 -10.10
CA ASP A 146 15.36 13.34 -10.15
C ASP A 146 16.19 12.77 -8.99
N ASN A 147 15.61 12.68 -7.79
CA ASN A 147 16.26 12.17 -6.58
C ASN A 147 15.37 11.11 -5.90
N PRO A 148 15.22 9.91 -6.48
CA PRO A 148 14.42 8.86 -5.89
C PRO A 148 15.07 8.33 -4.60
N GLN A 149 14.26 8.10 -3.57
CA GLN A 149 14.69 7.55 -2.29
C GLN A 149 13.77 6.40 -1.91
N SER A 150 14.30 5.35 -1.30
CA SER A 150 13.47 4.27 -0.77
C SER A 150 13.20 4.52 0.71
N THR A 151 11.98 4.97 1.03
CA THR A 151 11.51 5.21 2.40
C THR A 151 10.16 4.53 2.61
N PRO A 152 10.10 3.19 2.58
CA PRO A 152 8.84 2.46 2.67
C PRO A 152 8.14 2.70 4.00
N CYS A 153 6.81 2.72 3.98
CA CYS A 153 6.02 2.90 5.18
C CYS A 153 6.00 1.61 6.02
N ILE A 154 6.40 1.69 7.28
CA ILE A 154 6.36 0.54 8.21
C ILE A 154 4.95 -0.04 8.37
N PHE A 155 3.89 0.78 8.22
CA PHE A 155 2.50 0.34 8.30
C PHE A 155 2.12 -0.68 7.22
N GLU A 156 2.80 -0.70 6.08
CA GLU A 156 2.60 -1.75 5.08
C GLU A 156 2.88 -3.12 5.70
N TYR A 157 3.99 -3.26 6.40
CA TYR A 157 4.40 -4.53 7.00
C TYR A 157 3.60 -4.87 8.27
N VAL A 158 3.31 -3.88 9.10
CA VAL A 158 2.61 -4.09 10.39
C VAL A 158 1.13 -4.38 10.18
N TYR A 159 0.47 -3.70 9.25
CA TYR A 159 -0.99 -3.67 9.22
C TYR A 159 -1.63 -3.78 7.83
N LEU A 160 -1.16 -2.98 6.84
CA LEU A 160 -1.90 -2.79 5.60
C LEU A 160 -1.83 -3.99 4.65
N SER A 161 -0.63 -4.54 4.47
CA SER A 161 -0.38 -5.61 3.50
C SER A 161 -0.78 -6.98 4.02
N ARG A 162 -1.13 -7.85 3.09
CA ARG A 162 -1.42 -9.25 3.40
C ARG A 162 -0.14 -9.98 3.83
N PRO A 163 -0.24 -10.98 4.72
CA PRO A 163 0.96 -11.70 5.19
C PRO A 163 1.66 -12.48 4.07
N ASP A 164 0.94 -12.90 3.05
CA ASP A 164 1.43 -13.63 1.88
C ASP A 164 2.05 -12.72 0.80
N SER A 165 2.08 -11.40 1.02
CA SER A 165 2.72 -10.44 0.12
C SER A 165 4.23 -10.34 0.34
N THR A 166 4.94 -10.01 -0.74
CA THR A 166 6.35 -9.57 -0.71
C THR A 166 6.42 -8.16 -1.30
N LEU A 167 7.01 -7.23 -0.58
CA LEU A 167 7.13 -5.82 -0.94
C LEU A 167 8.60 -5.40 -0.86
N ASP A 168 9.13 -4.79 -1.92
CA ASP A 168 10.54 -4.39 -2.00
C ASP A 168 11.48 -5.54 -1.52
N GLU A 169 11.24 -6.75 -2.02
CA GLU A 169 11.95 -8.01 -1.71
C GLU A 169 11.81 -8.50 -0.25
N ILE A 170 10.97 -7.85 0.55
CA ILE A 170 10.75 -8.21 1.95
C ILE A 170 9.40 -8.92 2.11
N SER A 171 9.44 -10.19 2.55
CA SER A 171 8.23 -10.93 2.92
C SER A 171 7.57 -10.30 4.14
N VAL A 172 6.29 -9.93 4.00
CA VAL A 172 5.48 -9.37 5.10
C VAL A 172 5.37 -10.36 6.26
N TYR A 173 5.20 -11.65 5.98
CA TYR A 173 5.17 -12.71 6.99
C TYR A 173 6.46 -12.75 7.81
N LYS A 174 7.63 -12.80 7.15
CA LYS A 174 8.94 -12.80 7.83
C LYS A 174 9.19 -11.51 8.63
N ALA A 175 8.75 -10.36 8.10
CA ALA A 175 8.85 -9.09 8.81
C ALA A 175 8.05 -9.13 10.12
N ARG A 176 6.81 -9.63 10.10
CA ARG A 176 5.97 -9.78 11.30
C ARG A 176 6.55 -10.78 12.31
N MET A 177 7.12 -11.90 11.86
CA MET A 177 7.86 -12.80 12.73
C MET A 177 9.02 -12.11 13.46
N ARG A 178 9.83 -11.36 12.71
CA ARG A 178 10.96 -10.59 13.28
C ARG A 178 10.51 -9.52 14.27
N MET A 179 9.36 -8.89 14.03
CA MET A 179 8.78 -7.93 15.00
C MET A 179 8.44 -8.62 16.32
N GLY A 180 7.82 -9.80 16.29
CA GLY A 180 7.55 -10.59 17.50
C GLY A 180 8.82 -10.96 18.27
N GLN A 181 9.85 -11.44 17.58
CA GLN A 181 11.16 -11.75 18.18
C GLN A 181 11.83 -10.53 18.83
N LYS A 182 11.82 -9.38 18.12
CA LYS A 182 12.40 -8.14 18.67
C LYS A 182 11.61 -7.62 19.86
N LEU A 183 10.28 -7.78 19.85
CA LEU A 183 9.43 -7.41 20.98
C LEU A 183 9.73 -8.28 22.20
N ALA A 184 9.89 -9.59 22.05
CA ALA A 184 10.30 -10.50 23.12
C ALA A 184 11.63 -10.05 23.77
N LYS A 185 12.65 -9.80 22.95
CA LYS A 185 13.94 -9.30 23.45
C LYS A 185 13.81 -7.98 24.22
N LYS A 186 12.93 -7.09 23.76
CA LYS A 186 12.69 -5.81 24.44
C LYS A 186 11.97 -6.01 25.77
N ILE A 187 10.98 -6.89 25.84
CA ILE A 187 10.26 -7.22 27.09
C ILE A 187 11.26 -7.75 28.13
N VAL A 188 12.03 -8.77 27.81
CA VAL A 188 13.03 -9.34 28.71
C VAL A 188 14.07 -8.30 29.17
N LYS A 189 14.47 -7.39 28.27
CA LYS A 189 15.42 -6.31 28.63
C LYS A 189 14.83 -5.28 29.59
N VAL A 190 13.55 -4.90 29.41
CA VAL A 190 12.90 -3.82 30.19
C VAL A 190 12.29 -4.35 31.47
N LYS A 191 11.75 -5.57 31.43
CA LYS A 191 11.09 -6.24 32.57
C LYS A 191 11.56 -7.71 32.62
N PRO A 192 12.77 -8.00 33.13
CA PRO A 192 13.29 -9.36 33.17
C PRO A 192 12.39 -10.33 33.95
N ASP A 193 11.83 -9.86 35.06
CA ASP A 193 10.91 -10.60 35.91
C ASP A 193 9.46 -10.31 35.56
N HIS A 194 9.13 -10.43 34.26
CA HIS A 194 7.75 -10.21 33.78
C HIS A 194 6.82 -11.32 34.29
N ASP A 195 5.61 -10.92 34.63
CA ASP A 195 4.51 -11.75 35.12
C ASP A 195 3.45 -12.03 34.00
N ILE A 196 3.91 -12.18 32.76
CA ILE A 196 3.03 -12.41 31.62
C ILE A 196 2.63 -13.88 31.57
N ASP A 197 1.35 -14.20 31.73
CA ASP A 197 0.81 -15.58 31.72
C ASP A 197 0.49 -16.05 30.30
N VAL A 198 0.10 -15.13 29.42
CA VAL A 198 -0.43 -15.49 28.10
C VAL A 198 -0.18 -14.38 27.07
N VAL A 199 0.01 -14.77 25.82
CA VAL A 199 0.07 -13.85 24.67
C VAL A 199 -1.18 -14.02 23.85
N ILE A 200 -1.96 -12.93 23.70
CA ILE A 200 -3.18 -12.87 22.93
C ILE A 200 -3.03 -11.89 21.76
N PRO A 201 -3.24 -12.30 20.51
CA PRO A 201 -3.20 -11.40 19.35
C PRO A 201 -4.46 -10.57 19.21
N ILE A 202 -4.33 -9.37 18.66
CA ILE A 202 -5.46 -8.67 18.05
C ILE A 202 -5.56 -9.11 16.58
N PRO A 203 -6.55 -9.93 16.20
CA PRO A 203 -6.60 -10.53 14.88
C PRO A 203 -6.87 -9.48 13.77
N ASP A 204 -6.38 -9.67 12.53
CA ASP A 204 -5.55 -10.80 12.08
C ASP A 204 -4.07 -10.38 12.02
N SER A 205 -3.79 -9.08 11.91
CA SER A 205 -2.47 -8.54 11.56
C SER A 205 -1.38 -8.88 12.59
N SER A 206 -1.72 -9.00 13.87
CA SER A 206 -0.76 -9.30 14.94
C SER A 206 -0.54 -10.80 15.18
N THR A 207 -1.33 -11.68 14.58
CA THR A 207 -1.29 -13.12 14.84
C THR A 207 0.11 -13.72 14.68
N THR A 208 0.77 -13.43 13.56
CA THR A 208 2.12 -13.92 13.28
C THR A 208 3.16 -13.40 14.28
N SER A 209 3.06 -12.12 14.65
CA SER A 209 3.98 -11.52 15.63
C SER A 209 3.73 -12.08 17.02
N ALA A 210 2.48 -12.29 17.42
CA ALA A 210 2.12 -12.84 18.72
C ALA A 210 2.55 -14.31 18.88
N LEU A 211 2.39 -15.14 17.84
CA LEU A 211 2.91 -16.50 17.83
C LEU A 211 4.42 -16.54 18.07
N GLN A 212 5.15 -15.68 17.35
CA GLN A 212 6.60 -15.63 17.49
C GLN A 212 7.05 -15.04 18.84
N LEU A 213 6.29 -14.06 19.36
CA LEU A 213 6.50 -13.50 20.69
C LEU A 213 6.32 -14.57 21.78
N ALA A 214 5.20 -15.30 21.74
CA ALA A 214 4.88 -16.35 22.69
C ALA A 214 5.96 -17.45 22.70
N ALA A 215 6.35 -17.90 21.51
CA ALA A 215 7.44 -18.89 21.38
C ALA A 215 8.78 -18.38 21.93
N ALA A 216 9.14 -17.11 21.69
CA ALA A 216 10.40 -16.53 22.14
C ALA A 216 10.46 -16.27 23.66
N LEU A 217 9.31 -16.07 24.30
CA LEU A 217 9.19 -15.91 25.75
C LEU A 217 8.87 -17.24 26.48
N ASN A 218 8.64 -18.32 25.74
CA ASN A 218 8.15 -19.60 26.26
C ASN A 218 6.85 -19.48 27.08
N ILE A 219 5.90 -18.68 26.56
CA ILE A 219 4.62 -18.38 27.19
C ILE A 219 3.49 -18.93 26.29
N PRO A 220 2.36 -19.42 26.85
CA PRO A 220 1.24 -19.87 26.05
C PRO A 220 0.70 -18.81 25.12
N TYR A 221 0.41 -19.20 23.87
CA TYR A 221 -0.38 -18.41 22.91
C TYR A 221 -1.83 -18.82 23.02
N ARG A 222 -2.75 -17.86 23.13
CA ARG A 222 -4.19 -18.07 23.19
C ARG A 222 -4.92 -17.10 22.26
N GLN A 223 -6.06 -17.53 21.75
CA GLN A 223 -6.98 -16.66 21.02
C GLN A 223 -7.97 -16.04 22.00
N GLY A 224 -7.85 -14.74 22.27
CA GLY A 224 -8.81 -14.03 23.12
C GLY A 224 -9.92 -13.33 22.34
N PHE A 225 -9.78 -13.24 21.00
CA PHE A 225 -10.75 -12.55 20.15
C PHE A 225 -11.09 -13.35 18.91
N VAL A 226 -12.38 -13.31 18.54
CA VAL A 226 -12.89 -13.78 17.24
C VAL A 226 -13.25 -12.57 16.40
N LYS A 227 -12.63 -12.43 15.23
CA LYS A 227 -12.87 -11.33 14.30
C LYS A 227 -14.07 -11.58 13.42
N ASN A 228 -15.00 -10.63 13.41
CA ASN A 228 -16.05 -10.58 12.39
C ASN A 228 -15.46 -10.11 11.06
N ARG A 229 -15.40 -11.01 10.07
CA ARG A 229 -14.80 -10.75 8.74
C ARG A 229 -15.63 -9.82 7.88
N TYR A 230 -16.89 -9.60 8.18
CA TYR A 230 -17.79 -8.71 7.45
C TYR A 230 -17.64 -7.24 7.85
N ILE A 231 -16.91 -6.95 8.95
CA ILE A 231 -16.60 -5.58 9.37
C ILE A 231 -15.26 -5.14 8.77
N GLY A 232 -15.31 -4.09 7.97
CA GLY A 232 -14.15 -3.52 7.30
C GLY A 232 -13.11 -2.88 8.24
N ARG A 233 -12.22 -2.07 7.67
CA ARG A 233 -11.19 -1.34 8.44
C ARG A 233 -11.83 -0.34 9.40
N THR A 234 -11.48 -0.41 10.67
CA THR A 234 -12.13 0.34 11.75
C THR A 234 -11.34 1.58 12.16
N PHE A 235 -9.99 1.46 12.23
CA PHE A 235 -9.13 2.52 12.77
C PHE A 235 -8.93 3.71 11.84
N ILE A 236 -9.37 3.61 10.57
CA ILE A 236 -9.36 4.72 9.61
C ILE A 236 -10.58 5.64 9.75
N MET A 237 -11.56 5.31 10.61
CA MET A 237 -12.74 6.14 10.84
C MET A 237 -12.37 7.42 11.59
N PRO A 238 -12.96 8.58 11.21
CA PRO A 238 -12.54 9.88 11.73
C PRO A 238 -12.89 10.11 13.22
N TYR A 239 -14.01 9.54 13.69
CA TYR A 239 -14.53 9.81 15.03
C TYR A 239 -14.28 8.66 16.01
N GLN A 240 -13.88 9.02 17.25
CA GLN A 240 -13.53 8.03 18.28
C GLN A 240 -14.71 7.15 18.71
N GLU A 241 -15.91 7.71 18.77
CA GLU A 241 -17.11 6.94 19.14
C GLU A 241 -17.48 5.90 18.08
N GLU A 242 -17.39 6.26 16.80
CA GLU A 242 -17.61 5.34 15.69
C GLU A 242 -16.57 4.23 15.69
N ARG A 243 -15.31 4.57 15.95
CA ARG A 243 -14.23 3.57 16.11
C ARG A 243 -14.55 2.58 17.22
N LYS A 244 -14.96 3.06 18.41
CA LYS A 244 -15.34 2.20 19.55
C LYS A 244 -16.51 1.28 19.21
N LYS A 245 -17.58 1.81 18.58
CA LYS A 245 -18.74 1.02 18.16
C LYS A 245 -18.33 -0.05 17.11
N SER A 246 -17.51 0.33 16.15
CA SER A 246 -17.05 -0.57 15.11
C SER A 246 -16.13 -1.67 15.66
N VAL A 247 -15.24 -1.37 16.60
CA VAL A 247 -14.37 -2.36 17.27
C VAL A 247 -15.21 -3.38 18.03
N ARG A 248 -16.22 -2.96 18.80
CA ARG A 248 -17.11 -3.89 19.52
C ARG A 248 -17.85 -4.86 18.59
N ARG A 249 -18.24 -4.42 17.39
CA ARG A 249 -18.88 -5.28 16.38
C ARG A 249 -17.88 -6.19 15.67
N LYS A 250 -16.63 -5.77 15.60
CA LYS A 250 -15.56 -6.45 14.85
C LYS A 250 -14.88 -7.55 15.66
N LEU A 251 -14.68 -7.33 16.94
CA LEU A 251 -13.94 -8.22 17.84
C LEU A 251 -14.88 -8.74 18.93
N ASN A 252 -15.21 -10.01 18.83
CA ASN A 252 -15.93 -10.71 19.88
C ASN A 252 -14.92 -11.31 20.86
N ILE A 253 -15.16 -11.08 22.14
CA ILE A 253 -14.30 -11.55 23.24
C ILE A 253 -14.59 -13.02 23.49
N LEU A 254 -13.55 -13.80 23.76
CA LEU A 254 -13.64 -15.14 24.31
C LEU A 254 -13.44 -15.04 25.82
N ASP A 255 -14.53 -14.87 26.56
CA ASP A 255 -14.50 -14.58 28.00
C ASP A 255 -13.67 -15.56 28.83
N LEU A 256 -13.64 -16.83 28.42
CA LEU A 256 -12.83 -17.88 29.06
C LEU A 256 -11.33 -17.54 29.15
N GLU A 257 -10.80 -16.83 28.16
CA GLU A 257 -9.38 -16.48 28.08
C GLU A 257 -9.01 -15.22 28.87
N PHE A 258 -10.02 -14.48 29.35
CA PHE A 258 -9.84 -13.26 30.16
C PHE A 258 -10.27 -13.46 31.64
N GLN A 259 -10.68 -14.67 32.02
CA GLN A 259 -10.90 -14.98 33.42
C GLN A 259 -9.57 -15.00 34.14
N VAL A 260 -9.43 -14.16 35.16
CA VAL A 260 -8.26 -14.12 36.03
C VAL A 260 -8.15 -15.50 36.68
N LYS A 261 -7.10 -16.26 36.33
CA LYS A 261 -6.74 -17.44 37.08
C LYS A 261 -6.01 -16.97 38.32
N ASN A 262 -6.61 -17.22 39.49
CA ASN A 262 -5.90 -17.08 40.78
C ASN A 262 -4.74 -18.07 40.86
#